data_c4c56b7d1fa7e9c164b3fb486c45c9d2
#
_entry.id   c4c56b7d1fa7e9c164b3fb486c45c9d2
#
_cell.length_a   1.000
_cell.length_b   1.000
_cell.length_c   1.000
_cell.angle_alpha   90.00
_cell.angle_beta   90.00
_cell.angle_gamma   90.00
#
_symmetry.space_group_name_H-M   'P 1'
#
loop_
_entity.id
_entity.type
_entity.pdbx_description
1 polymer ?
#
loop_
_entity_poly.entity_id
_entity_poly.type
_entity_poly.pdbx_seq_one_letter_code
_entity_poly.pdbx_strand_id
1 'polypeptide(L)'
;MTAHQPRTRGRPPAADRAHVTAAALRLLGEEGLDALTMRKLAAAVGVQVGTLYGYFPTKTALLTAMAEEMLDGCRAAADGIAEPRERVLALARSLRTALLSHRDGARVYAGTHAVGPNTLGFAEALNSALRETGLDAAAAMKTSLLILHFATGHVLEEQAALQSGPDLPADIGHLRQAIQGGEYPRLAEAQDQLTGTDLTELFEQGLRLLTAELP
;
A
#
# COMPACT_ATOMS: atom_id res chain seq x y z
N MET A 1 17.20 -54.60 -28.55
CA MET A 1 16.15 -54.40 -27.55
C MET A 1 16.60 -53.27 -26.64
N THR A 2 16.16 -52.07 -26.93
CA THR A 2 16.56 -50.85 -26.19
C THR A 2 15.45 -50.56 -25.18
N ALA A 3 15.75 -50.69 -23.90
CA ALA A 3 14.82 -50.40 -22.81
C ALA A 3 14.58 -48.87 -22.70
N HIS A 4 13.34 -48.47 -22.93
CA HIS A 4 12.87 -47.12 -22.72
C HIS A 4 12.65 -46.87 -21.21
N GLN A 5 13.56 -46.11 -20.58
CA GLN A 5 13.35 -45.66 -19.21
C GLN A 5 12.26 -44.56 -19.18
N PRO A 6 11.23 -44.68 -18.33
CA PRO A 6 10.24 -43.65 -18.15
C PRO A 6 10.88 -42.44 -17.43
N ARG A 7 10.84 -41.27 -18.07
CA ARG A 7 11.19 -39.98 -17.44
C ARG A 7 10.23 -39.71 -16.28
N THR A 8 10.73 -39.82 -15.07
CA THR A 8 10.04 -39.32 -13.89
C THR A 8 9.74 -37.83 -14.08
N ARG A 9 8.45 -37.49 -14.23
CA ARG A 9 8.02 -36.10 -14.14
C ARG A 9 8.43 -35.60 -12.76
N GLY A 10 9.39 -34.71 -12.71
CA GLY A 10 9.79 -34.05 -11.47
C GLY A 10 8.55 -33.44 -10.80
N ARG A 11 8.40 -33.74 -9.51
CA ARG A 11 7.40 -33.06 -8.64
C ARG A 11 7.60 -31.55 -8.84
N PRO A 12 6.54 -30.76 -9.11
CA PRO A 12 6.67 -29.30 -9.15
C PRO A 12 7.42 -28.84 -7.91
N PRO A 13 8.31 -27.83 -8.01
CA PRO A 13 8.96 -27.30 -6.81
C PRO A 13 7.89 -27.02 -5.78
N ALA A 14 8.10 -27.53 -4.55
CA ALA A 14 7.17 -27.30 -3.47
C ALA A 14 6.96 -25.81 -3.35
N ALA A 15 5.70 -25.34 -3.39
CA ALA A 15 5.38 -23.94 -3.20
C ALA A 15 6.03 -23.51 -1.88
N ASP A 16 6.90 -22.54 -1.91
CA ASP A 16 7.47 -21.93 -0.71
C ASP A 16 6.63 -20.70 -0.32
N ARG A 17 6.94 -20.13 0.82
CA ARG A 17 6.21 -18.99 1.37
C ARG A 17 6.26 -17.78 0.42
N ALA A 18 7.41 -17.51 -0.22
CA ALA A 18 7.58 -16.42 -1.17
C ALA A 18 6.72 -16.62 -2.43
N HIS A 19 6.71 -17.84 -2.99
CA HIS A 19 5.87 -18.17 -4.15
C HIS A 19 4.38 -17.99 -3.85
N VAL A 20 3.92 -18.39 -2.66
CA VAL A 20 2.53 -18.22 -2.22
C VAL A 20 2.19 -16.74 -2.06
N THR A 21 3.07 -15.94 -1.46
CA THR A 21 2.87 -14.49 -1.32
C THR A 21 2.78 -13.80 -2.68
N ALA A 22 3.69 -14.10 -3.60
CA ALA A 22 3.66 -13.57 -4.96
C ALA A 22 2.38 -13.96 -5.72
N ALA A 23 1.90 -15.20 -5.55
CA ALA A 23 0.62 -15.62 -6.13
C ALA A 23 -0.58 -14.87 -5.51
N ALA A 24 -0.53 -14.59 -4.21
CA ALA A 24 -1.57 -13.81 -3.53
C ALA A 24 -1.61 -12.36 -4.02
N LEU A 25 -0.46 -11.73 -4.25
CA LEU A 25 -0.36 -10.38 -4.82
C LEU A 25 -0.90 -10.34 -6.26
N ARG A 26 -0.64 -11.36 -7.08
CA ARG A 26 -1.25 -11.46 -8.43
C ARG A 26 -2.78 -11.57 -8.35
N LEU A 27 -3.31 -12.48 -7.51
CA LEU A 27 -4.76 -12.63 -7.30
C LEU A 27 -5.40 -11.33 -6.78
N LEU A 28 -4.71 -10.61 -5.90
CA LEU A 28 -5.15 -9.30 -5.42
C LEU A 28 -5.31 -8.33 -6.59
N GLY A 29 -4.33 -8.27 -7.50
CA GLY A 29 -4.39 -7.43 -8.69
C GLY A 29 -5.56 -7.78 -9.62
N GLU A 30 -5.80 -9.07 -9.84
CA GLU A 30 -6.83 -9.58 -10.75
C GLU A 30 -8.24 -9.41 -10.17
N GLU A 31 -8.47 -9.84 -8.93
CA GLU A 31 -9.81 -10.00 -8.37
C GLU A 31 -10.14 -9.03 -7.21
N GLY A 32 -9.14 -8.38 -6.62
CA GLY A 32 -9.28 -7.51 -5.44
C GLY A 32 -9.28 -8.26 -4.11
N LEU A 33 -9.22 -7.49 -3.02
CA LEU A 33 -9.06 -8.01 -1.66
C LEU A 33 -10.28 -8.84 -1.18
N ASP A 34 -11.49 -8.42 -1.56
CA ASP A 34 -12.72 -9.09 -1.12
C ASP A 34 -12.88 -10.48 -1.74
N ALA A 35 -12.38 -10.66 -2.96
CA ALA A 35 -12.39 -11.95 -3.64
C ALA A 35 -11.22 -12.86 -3.25
N LEU A 36 -10.16 -12.33 -2.61
CA LEU A 36 -9.01 -13.10 -2.18
C LEU A 36 -9.36 -14.01 -1.00
N THR A 37 -9.41 -15.33 -1.25
CA THR A 37 -9.65 -16.35 -0.23
C THR A 37 -8.53 -17.39 -0.19
N MET A 38 -8.31 -18.02 0.97
CA MET A 38 -7.33 -19.10 1.11
C MET A 38 -7.60 -20.26 0.13
N ARG A 39 -8.87 -20.54 -0.18
CA ARG A 39 -9.26 -21.58 -1.13
C ARG A 39 -8.87 -21.24 -2.57
N LYS A 40 -9.12 -20.01 -3.02
CA LYS A 40 -8.71 -19.54 -4.36
C LYS A 40 -7.20 -19.53 -4.51
N LEU A 41 -6.49 -19.03 -3.49
CA LEU A 41 -5.03 -19.03 -3.48
C LEU A 41 -4.46 -20.45 -3.55
N ALA A 42 -4.99 -21.40 -2.76
CA ALA A 42 -4.55 -22.81 -2.80
C ALA A 42 -4.73 -23.40 -4.20
N ALA A 43 -5.86 -23.12 -4.86
CA ALA A 43 -6.10 -23.55 -6.24
C ALA A 43 -5.10 -22.91 -7.22
N ALA A 44 -4.81 -21.61 -7.08
CA ALA A 44 -3.88 -20.88 -7.96
C ALA A 44 -2.43 -21.36 -7.85
N VAL A 45 -2.00 -21.81 -6.64
CA VAL A 45 -0.63 -22.36 -6.46
C VAL A 45 -0.58 -23.89 -6.58
N GLY A 46 -1.71 -24.54 -6.87
CA GLY A 46 -1.76 -26.00 -7.12
C GLY A 46 -1.54 -26.86 -5.87
N VAL A 47 -1.91 -26.36 -4.68
CA VAL A 47 -1.81 -27.10 -3.42
C VAL A 47 -3.17 -27.29 -2.76
N GLN A 48 -3.24 -28.19 -1.78
CA GLN A 48 -4.42 -28.32 -0.94
C GLN A 48 -4.48 -27.15 0.06
N VAL A 49 -5.70 -26.73 0.44
CA VAL A 49 -5.93 -25.64 1.41
C VAL A 49 -5.22 -25.91 2.74
N GLY A 50 -5.20 -27.18 3.21
CA GLY A 50 -4.48 -27.57 4.42
C GLY A 50 -2.97 -27.31 4.34
N THR A 51 -2.36 -27.52 3.17
CA THR A 51 -0.94 -27.21 2.92
C THR A 51 -0.69 -25.70 3.01
N LEU A 52 -1.62 -24.88 2.50
CA LEU A 52 -1.52 -23.44 2.55
C LEU A 52 -1.53 -22.90 3.98
N TYR A 53 -2.35 -23.48 4.85
CA TYR A 53 -2.38 -23.15 6.28
C TYR A 53 -1.07 -23.52 7.02
N GLY A 54 -0.26 -24.42 6.47
CA GLY A 54 1.10 -24.69 6.95
C GLY A 54 2.06 -23.51 6.70
N TYR A 55 1.86 -22.74 5.62
CA TYR A 55 2.64 -21.53 5.34
C TYR A 55 2.08 -20.29 6.04
N PHE A 56 0.77 -20.12 6.05
CA PHE A 56 0.05 -18.98 6.61
C PHE A 56 -1.11 -19.49 7.49
N PRO A 57 -0.94 -19.53 8.81
CA PRO A 57 -1.96 -20.08 9.72
C PRO A 57 -3.31 -19.35 9.66
N THR A 58 -3.31 -18.09 9.20
CA THR A 58 -4.51 -17.25 9.04
C THR A 58 -4.44 -16.41 7.75
N LYS A 59 -5.59 -15.93 7.27
CA LYS A 59 -5.62 -14.94 6.20
C LYS A 59 -4.85 -13.67 6.60
N THR A 60 -4.94 -13.24 7.85
CA THR A 60 -4.18 -12.09 8.36
C THR A 60 -2.67 -12.31 8.24
N ALA A 61 -2.15 -13.51 8.56
CA ALA A 61 -0.73 -13.83 8.38
C ALA A 61 -0.29 -13.74 6.91
N LEU A 62 -1.16 -14.13 5.97
CA LEU A 62 -0.91 -13.95 4.54
C LEU A 62 -0.90 -12.46 4.17
N LEU A 63 -1.91 -11.68 4.59
CA LEU A 63 -1.98 -10.26 4.31
C LEU A 63 -0.77 -9.50 4.88
N THR A 64 -0.30 -9.88 6.07
CA THR A 64 0.93 -9.33 6.67
C THR A 64 2.16 -9.59 5.80
N ALA A 65 2.28 -10.81 5.24
CA ALA A 65 3.39 -11.12 4.32
C ALA A 65 3.27 -10.37 2.98
N MET A 66 2.04 -10.16 2.50
CA MET A 66 1.81 -9.34 1.31
C MET A 66 2.18 -7.88 1.55
N ALA A 67 1.79 -7.29 2.69
CA ALA A 67 2.17 -5.93 3.07
C ALA A 67 3.69 -5.77 3.19
N GLU A 68 4.37 -6.76 3.74
CA GLU A 68 5.83 -6.80 3.81
C GLU A 68 6.48 -6.79 2.43
N GLU A 69 5.97 -7.61 1.50
CA GLU A 69 6.45 -7.71 0.11
C GLU A 69 6.20 -6.41 -0.67
N MET A 70 5.06 -5.74 -0.44
CA MET A 70 4.74 -4.45 -1.08
C MET A 70 5.77 -3.36 -0.76
N LEU A 71 6.43 -3.42 0.39
CA LEU A 71 7.44 -2.45 0.80
C LEU A 71 8.87 -2.84 0.36
N ASP A 72 9.02 -3.92 -0.40
CA ASP A 72 10.33 -4.26 -0.94
C ASP A 72 10.90 -3.11 -1.79
N GLY A 73 12.15 -2.76 -1.52
CA GLY A 73 12.83 -1.66 -2.21
C GLY A 73 12.42 -0.24 -1.79
N CYS A 74 11.32 -0.04 -1.03
CA CYS A 74 10.85 1.32 -0.66
C CYS A 74 11.91 2.15 0.08
N ARG A 75 12.69 1.51 0.95
CA ARG A 75 13.76 2.17 1.70
C ARG A 75 14.82 2.80 0.79
N ALA A 76 15.11 2.17 -0.34
CA ALA A 76 16.13 2.63 -1.27
C ALA A 76 15.81 3.99 -1.93
N ALA A 77 14.56 4.45 -1.84
CA ALA A 77 14.18 5.77 -2.33
C ALA A 77 14.92 6.93 -1.65
N ALA A 78 15.49 6.70 -0.46
CA ALA A 78 16.30 7.69 0.26
C ALA A 78 17.81 7.62 -0.07
N ASP A 79 18.25 6.60 -0.81
CA ASP A 79 19.68 6.39 -1.08
C ASP A 79 20.25 7.50 -1.95
N GLY A 80 21.42 8.01 -1.54
CA GLY A 80 22.12 9.08 -2.28
C GLY A 80 21.54 10.49 -2.10
N ILE A 81 20.44 10.66 -1.36
CA ILE A 81 19.87 11.98 -1.06
C ILE A 81 20.56 12.53 0.20
N ALA A 82 21.27 13.64 0.07
CA ALA A 82 22.03 14.24 1.16
C ALA A 82 21.16 15.00 2.16
N GLU A 83 20.12 15.69 1.67
CA GLU A 83 19.26 16.56 2.47
C GLU A 83 18.21 15.72 3.22
N PRO A 84 18.15 15.78 4.58
CA PRO A 84 17.27 14.92 5.38
C PRO A 84 15.78 15.08 5.06
N ARG A 85 15.31 16.31 4.86
CA ARG A 85 13.93 16.59 4.53
C ARG A 85 13.52 15.97 3.18
N GLU A 86 14.40 16.04 2.18
CA GLU A 86 14.15 15.42 0.88
C GLU A 86 14.12 13.90 0.98
N ARG A 87 14.90 13.28 1.89
CA ARG A 87 14.79 11.84 2.17
C ARG A 87 13.43 11.48 2.76
N VAL A 88 12.91 12.29 3.70
CA VAL A 88 11.56 12.09 4.25
C VAL A 88 10.50 12.12 3.14
N LEU A 89 10.57 13.13 2.26
CA LEU A 89 9.63 13.27 1.14
C LEU A 89 9.76 12.10 0.15
N ALA A 90 10.98 11.69 -0.19
CA ALA A 90 11.23 10.56 -1.09
C ALA A 90 10.66 9.24 -0.52
N LEU A 91 10.85 8.99 0.77
CA LEU A 91 10.30 7.82 1.45
C LEU A 91 8.77 7.84 1.47
N ALA A 92 8.14 8.97 1.78
CA ALA A 92 6.68 9.08 1.76
C ALA A 92 6.09 8.86 0.35
N ARG A 93 6.75 9.38 -0.69
CA ARG A 93 6.37 9.14 -2.09
C ARG A 93 6.57 7.69 -2.49
N SER A 94 7.63 7.03 -2.03
CA SER A 94 7.87 5.61 -2.33
C SER A 94 6.82 4.72 -1.69
N LEU A 95 6.38 5.00 -0.46
CA LEU A 95 5.27 4.30 0.17
C LEU A 95 3.98 4.45 -0.65
N ARG A 96 3.60 5.68 -1.04
CA ARG A 96 2.44 5.91 -1.90
C ARG A 96 2.54 5.08 -3.19
N THR A 97 3.67 5.15 -3.88
CA THR A 97 3.90 4.41 -5.12
C THR A 97 3.77 2.90 -4.92
N ALA A 98 4.37 2.36 -3.88
CA ALA A 98 4.32 0.94 -3.54
C ALA A 98 2.88 0.46 -3.29
N LEU A 99 2.10 1.22 -2.51
CA LEU A 99 0.72 0.86 -2.22
C LEU A 99 -0.19 1.01 -3.45
N LEU A 100 0.01 2.03 -4.30
CA LEU A 100 -0.74 2.22 -5.54
C LEU A 100 -0.42 1.16 -6.60
N SER A 101 0.78 0.56 -6.59
CA SER A 101 1.17 -0.48 -7.54
C SER A 101 0.37 -1.78 -7.38
N HIS A 102 -0.38 -1.91 -6.28
CA HIS A 102 -1.22 -3.07 -6.00
C HIS A 102 -2.68 -2.64 -5.80
N ARG A 103 -3.60 -3.27 -6.52
CA ARG A 103 -5.03 -3.11 -6.27
C ARG A 103 -5.32 -3.38 -4.79
N ASP A 104 -6.09 -2.51 -4.14
CA ASP A 104 -6.37 -2.59 -2.69
C ASP A 104 -5.11 -2.59 -1.79
N GLY A 105 -3.95 -2.15 -2.29
CA GLY A 105 -2.69 -2.19 -1.55
C GLY A 105 -2.74 -1.45 -0.22
N ALA A 106 -3.34 -0.27 -0.19
CA ALA A 106 -3.52 0.48 1.05
C ALA A 106 -4.47 -0.24 2.04
N ARG A 107 -5.52 -0.92 1.56
CA ARG A 107 -6.42 -1.74 2.40
C ARG A 107 -5.67 -2.92 3.03
N VAL A 108 -4.80 -3.58 2.27
CA VAL A 108 -3.94 -4.66 2.79
C VAL A 108 -2.98 -4.12 3.83
N TYR A 109 -2.28 -3.03 3.54
CA TYR A 109 -1.31 -2.42 4.43
C TYR A 109 -1.94 -1.93 5.74
N ALA A 110 -3.03 -1.15 5.66
CA ALA A 110 -3.74 -0.60 6.82
C ALA A 110 -4.35 -1.69 7.73
N GLY A 111 -4.73 -2.84 7.16
CA GLY A 111 -5.31 -3.98 7.89
C GLY A 111 -4.28 -4.90 8.56
N THR A 112 -2.99 -4.56 8.52
CA THR A 112 -1.92 -5.43 8.99
C THR A 112 -0.95 -4.71 9.93
N HIS A 113 -0.18 -5.51 10.68
CA HIS A 113 0.93 -5.03 11.51
C HIS A 113 2.18 -5.83 11.09
N ALA A 114 2.70 -5.50 9.90
CA ALA A 114 3.91 -6.15 9.41
C ALA A 114 5.13 -5.71 10.24
N VAL A 115 5.95 -6.68 10.60
CA VAL A 115 7.17 -6.49 11.42
C VAL A 115 8.38 -7.15 10.77
N GLY A 116 8.34 -7.33 9.46
CA GLY A 116 9.44 -7.90 8.70
C GLY A 116 10.51 -6.86 8.33
N PRO A 117 11.59 -7.30 7.67
CA PRO A 117 12.76 -6.47 7.39
C PRO A 117 12.45 -5.28 6.47
N ASN A 118 11.49 -5.41 5.52
CA ASN A 118 11.13 -4.30 4.62
C ASN A 118 10.37 -3.20 5.38
N THR A 119 9.35 -3.60 6.16
CA THR A 119 8.55 -2.65 6.96
C THR A 119 9.40 -1.97 8.03
N LEU A 120 10.17 -2.74 8.79
CA LEU A 120 11.03 -2.16 9.85
C LEU A 120 12.17 -1.35 9.25
N GLY A 121 12.79 -1.80 8.15
CA GLY A 121 13.84 -1.07 7.46
C GLY A 121 13.34 0.26 6.87
N PHE A 122 12.11 0.28 6.34
CA PHE A 122 11.47 1.50 5.88
C PHE A 122 11.18 2.47 7.04
N ALA A 123 10.59 1.98 8.13
CA ALA A 123 10.29 2.78 9.31
C ALA A 123 11.56 3.37 9.95
N GLU A 124 12.64 2.59 10.01
CA GLU A 124 13.95 3.03 10.50
C GLU A 124 14.53 4.14 9.60
N ALA A 125 14.49 3.96 8.28
CA ALA A 125 14.99 4.97 7.34
C ALA A 125 14.22 6.30 7.46
N LEU A 126 12.88 6.24 7.58
CA LEU A 126 12.04 7.42 7.77
C LEU A 126 12.33 8.11 9.10
N ASN A 127 12.42 7.33 10.19
CA ASN A 127 12.74 7.87 11.51
C ASN A 127 14.16 8.48 11.56
N SER A 128 15.16 7.82 10.96
CA SER A 128 16.52 8.34 10.84
C SER A 128 16.57 9.67 10.10
N ALA A 129 15.92 9.77 8.94
CA ALA A 129 15.83 11.01 8.18
C ALA A 129 15.20 12.15 9.01
N LEU A 130 14.12 11.87 9.75
CA LEU A 130 13.47 12.84 10.64
C LEU A 130 14.36 13.23 11.83
N ARG A 131 15.13 12.31 12.38
CA ARG A 131 16.13 12.62 13.44
C ARG A 131 17.22 13.56 12.94
N GLU A 132 17.65 13.37 11.72
CA GLU A 132 18.68 14.17 11.09
C GLU A 132 18.22 15.61 10.73
N THR A 133 16.89 15.87 10.67
CA THR A 133 16.39 17.24 10.60
C THR A 133 16.53 18.01 11.92
N GLY A 134 16.86 17.33 13.04
CA GLY A 134 16.98 17.95 14.37
C GLY A 134 15.87 17.57 15.36
N LEU A 135 14.88 16.78 14.95
CA LEU A 135 13.85 16.29 15.87
C LEU A 135 14.44 15.35 16.93
N ASP A 136 13.91 15.40 18.16
CA ASP A 136 14.19 14.37 19.15
C ASP A 136 13.54 13.02 18.81
N ALA A 137 13.87 11.95 19.54
CA ALA A 137 13.39 10.60 19.25
C ALA A 137 11.85 10.49 19.30
N ALA A 138 11.23 11.16 20.27
CA ALA A 138 9.78 11.09 20.45
C ALA A 138 9.03 11.87 19.34
N ALA A 139 9.55 13.06 19.00
CA ALA A 139 9.00 13.88 17.91
C ALA A 139 9.16 13.18 16.56
N ALA A 140 10.34 12.63 16.25
CA ALA A 140 10.59 11.90 15.02
C ALA A 140 9.65 10.69 14.88
N MET A 141 9.45 9.91 15.95
CA MET A 141 8.52 8.77 15.92
C MET A 141 7.07 9.22 15.67
N LYS A 142 6.61 10.28 16.34
CA LYS A 142 5.26 10.82 16.13
C LYS A 142 5.08 11.32 14.69
N THR A 143 6.06 12.05 14.17
CA THR A 143 6.03 12.55 12.79
C THR A 143 6.07 11.41 11.77
N SER A 144 6.88 10.36 12.02
CA SER A 144 6.87 9.14 11.19
C SER A 144 5.46 8.53 11.11
N LEU A 145 4.79 8.36 12.27
CA LEU A 145 3.43 7.81 12.31
C LEU A 145 2.42 8.71 11.58
N LEU A 146 2.52 10.04 11.72
CA LEU A 146 1.65 10.97 10.99
C LEU A 146 1.83 10.84 9.48
N ILE A 147 3.07 10.77 8.99
CA ILE A 147 3.37 10.58 7.56
C ILE A 147 2.83 9.24 7.06
N LEU A 148 3.04 8.15 7.82
CA LEU A 148 2.53 6.83 7.46
C LEU A 148 0.99 6.81 7.39
N HIS A 149 0.31 7.38 8.39
CA HIS A 149 -1.14 7.44 8.41
C HIS A 149 -1.68 8.32 7.29
N PHE A 150 -1.07 9.49 7.05
CA PHE A 150 -1.45 10.37 5.95
C PHE A 150 -1.29 9.66 4.60
N ALA A 151 -0.10 9.09 4.32
CA ALA A 151 0.15 8.43 3.05
C ALA A 151 -0.80 7.25 2.81
N THR A 152 -1.03 6.42 3.84
CA THR A 152 -1.95 5.27 3.74
C THR A 152 -3.38 5.70 3.52
N GLY A 153 -3.87 6.70 4.29
CA GLY A 153 -5.22 7.23 4.15
C GLY A 153 -5.45 7.89 2.79
N HIS A 154 -4.47 8.67 2.32
CA HIS A 154 -4.53 9.29 1.01
C HIS A 154 -4.62 8.25 -0.12
N VAL A 155 -3.79 7.19 -0.07
CA VAL A 155 -3.84 6.11 -1.06
C VAL A 155 -5.15 5.33 -1.00
N LEU A 156 -5.76 5.15 0.18
CA LEU A 156 -7.10 4.55 0.29
C LEU A 156 -8.13 5.33 -0.53
N GLU A 157 -8.16 6.67 -0.39
CA GLU A 157 -9.08 7.53 -1.15
C GLU A 157 -8.75 7.50 -2.65
N GLU A 158 -7.47 7.55 -3.01
CA GLU A 158 -7.03 7.49 -4.39
C GLU A 158 -7.41 6.17 -5.07
N GLN A 159 -7.24 5.03 -4.37
CA GLN A 159 -7.67 3.72 -4.86
C GLN A 159 -9.19 3.61 -4.97
N ALA A 160 -9.94 4.19 -4.03
CA ALA A 160 -11.40 4.24 -4.10
C ALA A 160 -11.87 5.03 -5.33
N ALA A 161 -11.26 6.19 -5.60
CA ALA A 161 -11.57 6.99 -6.78
C ALA A 161 -11.27 6.24 -8.09
N LEU A 162 -10.13 5.55 -8.18
CA LEU A 162 -9.75 4.74 -9.33
C LEU A 162 -10.70 3.55 -9.55
N GLN A 163 -11.27 2.98 -8.49
CA GLN A 163 -12.18 1.84 -8.55
C GLN A 163 -13.64 2.25 -8.82
N SER A 164 -14.03 3.50 -8.54
CA SER A 164 -15.37 4.02 -8.80
C SER A 164 -15.70 4.09 -10.31
N GLY A 165 -14.69 4.14 -11.18
CA GLY A 165 -14.86 4.05 -12.63
C GLY A 165 -15.90 5.04 -13.17
N PRO A 166 -16.90 4.55 -13.96
CA PRO A 166 -17.89 5.40 -14.60
C PRO A 166 -18.90 6.05 -13.64
N ASP A 167 -18.99 5.58 -12.39
CA ASP A 167 -19.94 6.10 -11.39
C ASP A 167 -19.43 7.39 -10.72
N LEU A 168 -18.12 7.59 -10.68
CA LEU A 168 -17.48 8.76 -10.05
C LEU A 168 -18.04 10.12 -10.55
N PRO A 169 -18.28 10.36 -11.86
CA PRO A 169 -18.87 11.62 -12.31
C PRO A 169 -20.29 11.84 -11.79
N ALA A 170 -21.09 10.77 -11.63
CA ALA A 170 -22.45 10.86 -11.09
C ALA A 170 -22.40 11.21 -9.58
N ASP A 171 -21.52 10.60 -8.81
CA ASP A 171 -21.32 10.88 -7.38
C ASP A 171 -20.86 12.32 -7.16
N ILE A 172 -19.92 12.81 -7.96
CA ILE A 172 -19.51 14.22 -7.96
C ILE A 172 -20.69 15.13 -8.30
N GLY A 173 -21.53 14.78 -9.26
CA GLY A 173 -22.73 15.51 -9.61
C GLY A 173 -23.71 15.62 -8.45
N HIS A 174 -23.97 14.51 -7.75
CA HIS A 174 -24.82 14.49 -6.56
C HIS A 174 -24.26 15.35 -5.43
N LEU A 175 -22.93 15.29 -5.19
CA LEU A 175 -22.27 16.13 -4.19
C LEU A 175 -22.45 17.62 -4.50
N ARG A 176 -22.23 18.04 -5.76
CA ARG A 176 -22.45 19.41 -6.20
C ARG A 176 -23.88 19.87 -5.98
N GLN A 177 -24.86 19.07 -6.35
CA GLN A 177 -26.28 19.37 -6.15
C GLN A 177 -26.62 19.53 -4.66
N ALA A 178 -26.11 18.62 -3.81
CA ALA A 178 -26.34 18.66 -2.38
C ALA A 178 -25.76 19.95 -1.74
N ILE A 179 -24.56 20.36 -2.17
CA ILE A 179 -23.93 21.62 -1.70
C ILE A 179 -24.76 22.82 -2.12
N GLN A 180 -25.19 22.89 -3.39
CA GLN A 180 -25.95 24.01 -3.94
C GLN A 180 -27.39 24.10 -3.39
N GLY A 181 -28.02 22.95 -3.11
CA GLY A 181 -29.38 22.86 -2.57
C GLY A 181 -29.47 23.02 -1.04
N GLY A 182 -28.33 23.06 -0.33
CA GLY A 182 -28.25 23.14 1.13
C GLY A 182 -27.72 24.46 1.65
N GLU A 183 -27.66 24.59 2.97
CA GLU A 183 -27.10 25.76 3.66
C GLU A 183 -25.58 25.63 3.89
N TYR A 184 -24.80 25.42 2.82
CA TYR A 184 -23.35 25.17 2.89
C TYR A 184 -22.54 26.22 2.09
N PRO A 185 -22.62 27.53 2.43
CA PRO A 185 -22.02 28.60 1.61
C PRO A 185 -20.50 28.47 1.49
N ARG A 186 -19.80 28.00 2.51
CA ARG A 186 -18.34 27.81 2.45
C ARG A 186 -17.92 26.66 1.53
N LEU A 187 -18.69 25.59 1.48
CA LEU A 187 -18.44 24.49 0.54
C LEU A 187 -18.79 24.91 -0.89
N ALA A 188 -19.84 25.73 -1.06
CA ALA A 188 -20.24 26.25 -2.36
C ALA A 188 -19.15 27.17 -2.97
N GLU A 189 -18.49 28.00 -2.17
CA GLU A 189 -17.36 28.84 -2.58
C GLU A 189 -16.16 28.04 -3.11
N ALA A 190 -15.96 26.81 -2.61
CA ALA A 190 -14.80 25.96 -2.89
C ALA A 190 -15.16 24.65 -3.60
N GLN A 191 -16.38 24.52 -4.15
CA GLN A 191 -16.86 23.24 -4.69
C GLN A 191 -16.00 22.71 -5.84
N ASP A 192 -15.38 23.58 -6.67
CA ASP A 192 -14.53 23.14 -7.76
C ASP A 192 -13.24 22.50 -7.27
N GLN A 193 -12.68 22.99 -6.16
CA GLN A 193 -11.55 22.37 -5.49
C GLN A 193 -11.93 21.03 -4.88
N LEU A 194 -13.11 20.92 -4.28
CA LEU A 194 -13.60 19.68 -3.69
C LEU A 194 -13.82 18.57 -4.73
N THR A 195 -14.22 18.93 -5.95
CA THR A 195 -14.63 17.96 -6.99
C THR A 195 -13.64 17.80 -8.14
N GLY A 196 -12.61 18.63 -8.22
CA GLY A 196 -11.64 18.64 -9.32
C GLY A 196 -10.18 18.58 -8.88
N THR A 197 -9.91 18.28 -7.59
CA THR A 197 -8.54 18.24 -7.08
C THR A 197 -7.75 17.07 -7.67
N ASP A 198 -6.54 17.35 -8.16
CA ASP A 198 -5.56 16.33 -8.50
C ASP A 198 -5.05 15.69 -7.21
N LEU A 199 -5.29 14.38 -7.06
CA LEU A 199 -4.91 13.63 -5.86
C LEU A 199 -3.39 13.58 -5.68
N THR A 200 -2.60 13.65 -6.76
CA THR A 200 -1.14 13.75 -6.66
C THR A 200 -0.71 15.11 -6.10
N GLU A 201 -1.32 16.19 -6.57
CA GLU A 201 -1.05 17.54 -6.04
C GLU A 201 -1.47 17.65 -4.58
N LEU A 202 -2.63 17.09 -4.21
CA LEU A 202 -3.13 17.07 -2.83
C LEU A 202 -2.18 16.29 -1.91
N PHE A 203 -1.64 15.15 -2.37
CA PHE A 203 -0.64 14.39 -1.63
C PHE A 203 0.61 15.23 -1.37
N GLU A 204 1.15 15.88 -2.40
CA GLU A 204 2.33 16.73 -2.28
C GLU A 204 2.09 17.94 -1.35
N GLN A 205 0.90 18.53 -1.40
CA GLN A 205 0.50 19.59 -0.49
C GLN A 205 0.45 19.09 0.96
N GLY A 206 -0.15 17.94 1.19
CA GLY A 206 -0.19 17.31 2.52
C GLY A 206 1.20 17.01 3.08
N LEU A 207 2.11 16.49 2.26
CA LEU A 207 3.50 16.29 2.66
C LEU A 207 4.18 17.62 3.03
N ARG A 208 4.00 18.68 2.22
CA ARG A 208 4.55 20.01 2.55
C ARG A 208 4.05 20.52 3.89
N LEU A 209 2.76 20.35 4.19
CA LEU A 209 2.17 20.76 5.48
C LEU A 209 2.75 19.96 6.64
N LEU A 210 2.86 18.63 6.51
CA LEU A 210 3.39 17.75 7.55
C LEU A 210 4.89 17.98 7.82
N THR A 211 5.61 18.49 6.85
CA THR A 211 7.05 18.74 6.95
C THR A 211 7.41 20.22 7.06
N ALA A 212 6.42 21.14 7.13
CA ALA A 212 6.65 22.58 7.15
C ALA A 212 7.46 23.06 8.35
N GLU A 213 7.26 22.42 9.51
CA GLU A 213 7.91 22.77 10.79
C GLU A 213 9.12 21.88 11.10
N LEU A 214 9.62 21.10 10.15
CA LEU A 214 10.86 20.37 10.34
C LEU A 214 12.01 21.37 10.47
N PRO A 215 12.86 21.23 11.51
CA PRO A 215 14.01 22.10 11.75
C PRO A 215 14.97 22.15 10.56
#